data_fb858e7b42247a0678fead2d1ff827f8
#
_entry.id   fb858e7b42247a0678fead2d1ff827f8
#
_cell.length_a   1.000
_cell.length_b   1.000
_cell.length_c   1.000
_cell.angle_alpha   90.00
_cell.angle_beta   90.00
_cell.angle_gamma   90.00
#
_symmetry.space_group_name_H-M   'P 1'
#
loop_
_entity.id
_entity.type
_entity.pdbx_description
1 polymer ?
#
loop_
_entity_poly.entity_id
_entity_poly.type
_entity_poly.pdbx_seq_one_letter_code
_entity_poly.pdbx_strand_id
1 'polypeptide(L)'
;MSTYGYARVSSTDQNENRQIVALKSAGVEKKNIFLDKQSGKDFNRPQYQKMLRKLKENDLIYINSIDRLGRNYPEIQEQWRVLTKEIKADICVLDMPLLDTRKGKDLMGTFIADLVLQILSFVAETEHENIRKRQAEGIAAAKAKGVQFGRPKIKTPENFVVVAIKWENKEITLEIALEELQMSRATFYTAPSLS
;
A
#
# COMPACT_ATOMS: atom_id res chain seq x y z
N MET A 1 32.18 6.32 5.55
CA MET A 1 30.81 6.79 5.78
C MET A 1 30.23 7.15 4.42
N SER A 2 29.31 6.35 3.92
CA SER A 2 28.57 6.63 2.69
C SER A 2 27.19 7.17 3.00
N THR A 3 26.63 7.98 2.12
CA THR A 3 25.30 8.56 2.30
C THR A 3 24.33 7.98 1.27
N TYR A 4 23.22 7.48 1.73
CA TYR A 4 22.16 6.85 0.94
C TYR A 4 20.85 7.57 1.13
N GLY A 5 19.96 7.49 0.13
CA GLY A 5 18.61 8.00 0.22
C GLY A 5 17.61 6.92 -0.19
N TYR A 6 16.52 6.81 0.54
CA TYR A 6 15.43 5.93 0.17
C TYR A 6 14.14 6.72 -0.01
N ALA A 7 13.46 6.44 -1.11
CA ALA A 7 12.16 6.99 -1.45
C ALA A 7 11.20 5.86 -1.83
N ARG A 8 9.93 6.01 -1.50
CA ARG A 8 8.86 5.12 -1.90
C ARG A 8 7.66 5.92 -2.39
N VAL A 9 7.19 5.61 -3.60
CA VAL A 9 6.04 6.28 -4.21
C VAL A 9 5.01 5.25 -4.66
N SER A 10 3.73 5.64 -4.67
CA SER A 10 2.70 4.84 -5.35
C SER A 10 2.87 4.97 -6.87
N SER A 11 2.38 4.00 -7.63
CA SER A 11 2.49 3.99 -9.10
C SER A 11 1.81 5.19 -9.79
N THR A 12 0.93 5.91 -9.08
CA THR A 12 0.17 7.09 -9.54
C THR A 12 0.69 8.42 -9.01
N ASP A 13 1.78 8.43 -8.20
CA ASP A 13 2.17 9.61 -7.46
C ASP A 13 3.03 10.57 -8.29
N GLN A 14 2.53 11.80 -8.44
CA GLN A 14 3.30 12.96 -8.93
C GLN A 14 4.40 13.42 -7.94
N ASN A 15 4.49 12.79 -6.76
CA ASN A 15 5.40 13.17 -5.67
C ASN A 15 6.81 12.55 -5.76
N GLU A 16 7.11 11.76 -6.79
CA GLU A 16 8.44 11.17 -6.98
C GLU A 16 9.52 12.24 -7.02
N ASN A 17 9.34 13.24 -7.88
CA ASN A 17 10.31 14.31 -8.06
C ASN A 17 10.55 15.10 -6.77
N ARG A 18 9.50 15.34 -5.97
CA ARG A 18 9.62 16.05 -4.70
C ARG A 18 10.50 15.30 -3.70
N GLN A 19 10.31 13.98 -3.56
CA GLN A 19 11.13 13.15 -2.68
C GLN A 19 12.60 13.11 -3.13
N ILE A 20 12.83 12.92 -4.43
CA ILE A 20 14.18 12.91 -4.99
C ILE A 20 14.89 14.26 -4.81
N VAL A 21 14.19 15.39 -5.02
CA VAL A 21 14.72 16.73 -4.82
C VAL A 21 15.11 16.94 -3.37
N ALA A 22 14.24 16.55 -2.41
CA ALA A 22 14.53 16.66 -0.98
C ALA A 22 15.78 15.86 -0.57
N LEU A 23 15.89 14.60 -1.05
CA LEU A 23 17.08 13.77 -0.80
C LEU A 23 18.36 14.38 -1.38
N LYS A 24 18.29 14.94 -2.59
CA LYS A 24 19.44 15.64 -3.21
C LYS A 24 19.83 16.89 -2.43
N SER A 25 18.84 17.68 -1.97
CA SER A 25 19.08 18.86 -1.14
C SER A 25 19.70 18.51 0.21
N ALA A 26 19.45 17.30 0.72
CA ALA A 26 20.11 16.74 1.90
C ALA A 26 21.55 16.23 1.63
N GLY A 27 22.04 16.35 0.38
CA GLY A 27 23.40 15.97 0.00
C GLY A 27 23.55 14.53 -0.50
N VAL A 28 22.44 13.81 -0.81
CA VAL A 28 22.52 12.44 -1.34
C VAL A 28 22.84 12.47 -2.83
N GLU A 29 23.89 11.80 -3.24
CA GLU A 29 24.23 11.66 -4.67
C GLU A 29 23.19 10.80 -5.40
N LYS A 30 22.87 11.15 -6.66
CA LYS A 30 21.84 10.45 -7.47
C LYS A 30 22.07 8.93 -7.54
N LYS A 31 23.30 8.47 -7.63
CA LYS A 31 23.65 7.04 -7.68
C LYS A 31 23.34 6.26 -6.41
N ASN A 32 23.20 6.99 -5.29
CA ASN A 32 22.90 6.45 -3.95
C ASN A 32 21.44 6.62 -3.54
N ILE A 33 20.57 7.10 -4.43
CA ILE A 33 19.13 7.18 -4.19
C ILE A 33 18.47 5.91 -4.69
N PHE A 34 17.76 5.22 -3.79
CA PHE A 34 17.01 4.01 -4.05
C PHE A 34 15.52 4.33 -4.04
N LEU A 35 14.83 4.04 -5.14
CA LEU A 35 13.43 4.38 -5.31
C LEU A 35 12.61 3.12 -5.63
N ASP A 36 11.64 2.82 -4.77
CA ASP A 36 10.63 1.80 -5.03
C ASP A 36 9.31 2.45 -5.48
N LYS A 37 8.79 1.98 -6.63
CA LYS A 37 7.48 2.37 -7.17
C LYS A 37 6.53 1.20 -6.97
N GLN A 38 5.55 1.34 -6.07
CA GLN A 38 4.66 0.22 -5.77
C GLN A 38 3.22 0.65 -5.51
N SER A 39 2.28 -0.15 -6.06
CA SER A 39 0.88 -0.10 -5.67
C SER A 39 0.70 -0.66 -4.25
N GLY A 40 -0.29 -0.15 -3.51
CA GLY A 40 -0.48 -0.40 -2.08
C GLY A 40 -0.68 -1.85 -1.62
N LYS A 41 -0.66 -2.85 -2.52
CA LYS A 41 -0.89 -4.27 -2.20
C LYS A 41 0.38 -5.12 -2.16
N ASP A 42 1.44 -4.71 -2.84
CA ASP A 42 2.65 -5.53 -2.95
C ASP A 42 3.78 -4.95 -2.09
N PHE A 43 4.36 -5.78 -1.21
CA PHE A 43 5.39 -5.38 -0.27
C PHE A 43 6.80 -5.72 -0.75
N ASN A 44 6.95 -6.08 -2.00
CA ASN A 44 8.26 -6.34 -2.57
C ASN A 44 9.00 -5.00 -2.80
N ARG A 45 10.04 -4.73 -1.99
CA ARG A 45 10.88 -3.53 -2.04
C ARG A 45 12.27 -3.86 -2.58
N PRO A 46 12.42 -4.12 -3.87
CA PRO A 46 13.69 -4.56 -4.42
C PRO A 46 14.80 -3.54 -4.26
N GLN A 47 14.50 -2.24 -4.37
CA GLN A 47 15.50 -1.20 -4.21
C GLN A 47 15.88 -0.99 -2.73
N TYR A 48 14.91 -1.08 -1.81
CA TYR A 48 15.19 -1.07 -0.39
C TYR A 48 16.12 -2.23 0.01
N GLN A 49 15.81 -3.45 -0.43
CA GLN A 49 16.64 -4.63 -0.18
C GLN A 49 18.04 -4.48 -0.78
N LYS A 50 18.15 -3.89 -1.96
CA LYS A 50 19.44 -3.59 -2.59
C LYS A 50 20.23 -2.56 -1.79
N MET A 51 19.56 -1.56 -1.21
CA MET A 51 20.18 -0.59 -0.32
C MET A 51 20.70 -1.26 0.95
N LEU A 52 19.87 -2.09 1.62
CA LEU A 52 20.27 -2.80 2.84
C LEU A 52 21.55 -3.64 2.65
N ARG A 53 21.69 -4.30 1.50
CA ARG A 53 22.90 -5.09 1.19
C ARG A 53 24.16 -4.27 1.00
N LYS A 54 24.03 -2.97 0.72
CA LYS A 54 25.16 -2.05 0.54
C LYS A 54 25.54 -1.32 1.81
N LEU A 55 24.60 -1.17 2.73
CA LEU A 55 24.79 -0.44 3.97
C LEU A 55 25.84 -1.12 4.86
N LYS A 56 26.63 -0.30 5.50
CA LYS A 56 27.64 -0.67 6.47
C LYS A 56 27.47 0.14 7.76
N GLU A 57 28.13 -0.28 8.80
CA GLU A 57 28.21 0.45 10.06
C GLU A 57 28.69 1.89 9.84
N ASN A 58 28.06 2.84 10.50
CA ASN A 58 28.29 4.29 10.37
C ASN A 58 27.95 4.92 9.00
N ASP A 59 27.27 4.21 8.10
CA ASP A 59 26.68 4.83 6.93
C ASP A 59 25.42 5.62 7.33
N LEU A 60 25.02 6.59 6.50
CA LEU A 60 23.87 7.46 6.76
C LEU A 60 22.77 7.23 5.74
N ILE A 61 21.54 7.09 6.23
CA ILE A 61 20.35 6.96 5.39
C ILE A 61 19.46 8.18 5.59
N TYR A 62 19.10 8.84 4.49
CA TYR A 62 18.05 9.85 4.47
C TYR A 62 16.75 9.25 3.95
N ILE A 63 15.65 9.50 4.65
CA ILE A 63 14.29 9.23 4.21
C ILE A 63 13.45 10.49 4.37
N ASN A 64 12.43 10.67 3.50
CA ASN A 64 11.59 11.87 3.58
C ASN A 64 10.69 11.86 4.81
N SER A 65 10.04 10.72 5.07
CA SER A 65 9.09 10.53 6.17
C SER A 65 9.18 9.10 6.69
N ILE A 66 8.80 8.89 7.95
CA ILE A 66 8.94 7.60 8.65
C ILE A 66 8.10 6.49 8.00
N ASP A 67 6.95 6.82 7.40
CA ASP A 67 6.07 5.89 6.69
C ASP A 67 6.73 5.27 5.43
N ARG A 68 7.89 5.77 5.01
CA ARG A 68 8.69 5.14 3.95
C ARG A 68 9.31 3.83 4.40
N LEU A 69 9.58 3.67 5.70
CA LEU A 69 10.15 2.44 6.27
C LEU A 69 9.13 1.31 6.36
N GLY A 70 7.86 1.59 6.62
CA GLY A 70 6.83 0.57 6.79
C GLY A 70 5.42 1.04 6.44
N ARG A 71 4.46 0.11 6.43
CA ARG A 71 3.03 0.37 6.23
C ARG A 71 2.27 0.43 7.54
N ASN A 72 2.81 -0.19 8.55
CA ASN A 72 2.25 -0.29 9.89
C ASN A 72 3.36 -0.16 10.92
N TYR A 73 2.94 0.02 12.15
CA TYR A 73 3.84 0.20 13.26
C TYR A 73 4.89 -0.90 13.46
N PRO A 74 4.51 -2.19 13.54
CA PRO A 74 5.49 -3.26 13.73
C PRO A 74 6.56 -3.28 12.65
N GLU A 75 6.19 -2.99 11.42
CA GLU A 75 7.13 -2.98 10.31
C GLU A 75 8.09 -1.79 10.38
N ILE A 76 7.59 -0.59 10.70
CA ILE A 76 8.43 0.60 10.89
C ILE A 76 9.44 0.35 12.02
N GLN A 77 9.00 -0.19 13.15
CA GLN A 77 9.88 -0.53 14.27
C GLN A 77 10.94 -1.55 13.88
N GLU A 78 10.55 -2.61 13.17
CA GLU A 78 11.48 -3.64 12.75
C GLU A 78 12.53 -3.07 11.79
N GLN A 79 12.13 -2.29 10.79
CA GLN A 79 13.09 -1.67 9.88
C GLN A 79 14.00 -0.68 10.58
N TRP A 80 13.46 0.10 11.53
CA TRP A 80 14.27 0.99 12.36
C TRP A 80 15.30 0.21 13.17
N ARG A 81 14.89 -0.87 13.82
CA ARG A 81 15.76 -1.75 14.59
C ARG A 81 16.87 -2.36 13.74
N VAL A 82 16.52 -2.89 12.57
CA VAL A 82 17.49 -3.46 11.62
C VAL A 82 18.54 -2.41 11.23
N LEU A 83 18.11 -1.21 10.85
CA LEU A 83 19.01 -0.16 10.40
C LEU A 83 19.91 0.35 11.54
N THR A 84 19.35 0.64 12.71
CA THR A 84 20.09 1.30 13.80
C THR A 84 20.81 0.35 14.74
N LYS A 85 20.29 -0.86 14.95
CA LYS A 85 20.86 -1.82 15.94
C LYS A 85 21.64 -2.94 15.28
N GLU A 86 21.16 -3.51 14.16
CA GLU A 86 21.84 -4.62 13.48
C GLU A 86 22.93 -4.11 12.52
N ILE A 87 22.57 -3.20 11.61
CA ILE A 87 23.53 -2.62 10.64
C ILE A 87 24.38 -1.54 11.29
N LYS A 88 23.86 -0.89 12.33
CA LYS A 88 24.45 0.25 13.04
C LYS A 88 24.69 1.44 12.08
N ALA A 89 23.75 1.66 11.18
CA ALA A 89 23.71 2.82 10.31
C ALA A 89 22.94 3.96 10.98
N ASP A 90 23.30 5.19 10.65
CA ASP A 90 22.56 6.39 11.07
C ASP A 90 21.34 6.62 10.16
N ILE A 91 20.24 7.12 10.73
CA ILE A 91 19.04 7.51 10.00
C ILE A 91 18.73 8.97 10.26
N CYS A 92 18.34 9.69 9.21
CA CYS A 92 17.79 11.04 9.29
C CYS A 92 16.45 11.10 8.54
N VAL A 93 15.38 11.44 9.25
CA VAL A 93 14.04 11.63 8.68
C VAL A 93 13.85 13.12 8.40
N LEU A 94 13.71 13.49 7.12
CA LEU A 94 13.79 14.89 6.68
C LEU A 94 12.61 15.75 7.20
N ASP A 95 11.41 15.20 7.25
CA ASP A 95 10.23 15.90 7.77
C ASP A 95 10.15 15.89 9.31
N MET A 96 11.07 15.19 9.96
CA MET A 96 11.04 15.00 11.42
C MET A 96 12.46 15.07 12.03
N PRO A 97 12.99 16.29 12.24
CA PRO A 97 14.37 16.50 12.69
C PRO A 97 14.73 15.86 14.03
N LEU A 98 13.73 15.47 14.84
CA LEU A 98 13.93 14.70 16.08
C LEU A 98 14.34 13.26 15.80
N LEU A 99 14.02 12.71 14.63
CA LEU A 99 14.42 11.39 14.17
C LEU A 99 15.72 11.47 13.35
N ASP A 100 16.74 12.08 13.92
CA ASP A 100 18.12 12.11 13.38
C ASP A 100 19.05 11.45 14.40
N THR A 101 19.40 10.18 14.16
CA THR A 101 20.19 9.38 15.10
C THR A 101 21.62 9.91 15.32
N ARG A 102 22.11 10.76 14.40
CA ARG A 102 23.43 11.39 14.55
C ARG A 102 23.49 12.39 15.71
N LYS A 103 22.34 13.03 16.03
CA LYS A 103 22.21 14.05 17.07
C LYS A 103 22.15 13.46 18.46
N GLY A 104 21.88 12.17 18.55
CA GLY A 104 21.66 11.47 19.80
C GLY A 104 22.56 10.24 19.96
N LYS A 105 23.87 10.39 19.71
CA LYS A 105 24.83 9.29 19.95
C LYS A 105 25.06 8.99 21.43
N ASP A 106 24.53 9.80 22.32
CA ASP A 106 24.41 9.48 23.74
C ASP A 106 23.18 8.60 24.02
N LEU A 107 23.17 7.95 25.16
CA LEU A 107 22.11 7.05 25.59
C LEU A 107 20.74 7.76 25.61
N MET A 108 20.71 9.04 25.94
CA MET A 108 19.51 9.87 26.04
C MET A 108 18.91 10.15 24.65
N GLY A 109 19.72 10.49 23.64
CA GLY A 109 19.23 10.79 22.30
C GLY A 109 18.66 9.55 21.60
N THR A 110 19.31 8.39 21.77
CA THR A 110 18.77 7.11 21.28
C THR A 110 17.43 6.79 21.93
N PHE A 111 17.31 6.97 23.24
CA PHE A 111 16.06 6.75 23.99
C PHE A 111 14.95 7.70 23.52
N ILE A 112 15.25 8.98 23.31
CA ILE A 112 14.26 9.96 22.80
C ILE A 112 13.79 9.58 21.41
N ALA A 113 14.69 9.19 20.50
CA ALA A 113 14.33 8.76 19.14
C ALA A 113 13.42 7.51 19.18
N ASP A 114 13.76 6.52 19.98
CA ASP A 114 12.96 5.31 20.15
C ASP A 114 11.57 5.63 20.75
N LEU A 115 11.49 6.54 21.73
CA LEU A 115 10.22 6.98 22.35
C LEU A 115 9.34 7.74 21.37
N VAL A 116 9.91 8.70 20.62
CA VAL A 116 9.19 9.46 19.59
C VAL A 116 8.64 8.51 18.53
N LEU A 117 9.44 7.54 18.09
CA LEU A 117 9.01 6.52 17.15
C LEU A 117 7.80 5.72 17.69
N GLN A 118 7.83 5.32 18.96
CA GLN A 118 6.71 4.60 19.59
C GLN A 118 5.42 5.44 19.62
N ILE A 119 5.53 6.72 20.03
CA ILE A 119 4.37 7.63 20.10
C ILE A 119 3.75 7.85 18.73
N LEU A 120 4.56 8.17 17.73
CA LEU A 120 4.07 8.42 16.36
C LEU A 120 3.39 7.19 15.76
N SER A 121 3.93 6.06 16.04
CA SER A 121 3.42 4.79 15.57
C SER A 121 2.10 4.42 16.23
N PHE A 122 1.96 4.65 17.51
CA PHE A 122 0.70 4.50 18.23
C PHE A 122 -0.38 5.45 17.68
N VAL A 123 -0.04 6.71 17.42
CA VAL A 123 -0.96 7.69 16.82
C VAL A 123 -1.41 7.24 15.42
N ALA A 124 -0.47 6.77 14.58
CA ALA A 124 -0.79 6.29 13.24
C ALA A 124 -1.71 5.06 13.25
N GLU A 125 -1.50 4.13 14.18
CA GLU A 125 -2.35 2.94 14.32
C GLU A 125 -3.75 3.29 14.80
N THR A 126 -3.85 4.16 15.80
CA THR A 126 -5.13 4.68 16.30
C THR A 126 -5.92 5.39 15.21
N GLU A 127 -5.29 6.21 14.36
CA GLU A 127 -5.95 6.87 13.24
C GLU A 127 -6.44 5.87 12.19
N HIS A 128 -5.66 4.83 11.89
CA HIS A 128 -6.07 3.75 10.98
C HIS A 128 -7.29 2.98 11.49
N GLU A 129 -7.34 2.67 12.77
CA GLU A 129 -8.49 2.02 13.42
C GLU A 129 -9.73 2.92 13.37
N ASN A 130 -9.56 4.21 13.67
CA ASN A 130 -10.64 5.19 13.61
C ASN A 130 -11.21 5.36 12.20
N ILE A 131 -10.35 5.35 11.16
CA ILE A 131 -10.79 5.39 9.77
C ILE A 131 -11.60 4.15 9.42
N ARG A 132 -11.11 2.94 9.76
CA ARG A 132 -11.83 1.68 9.54
C ARG A 132 -13.19 1.66 10.24
N LYS A 133 -13.24 2.11 11.48
CA LYS A 133 -14.48 2.20 12.26
C LYS A 133 -15.49 3.13 11.59
N ARG A 134 -15.06 4.35 11.24
CA ARG A 134 -15.92 5.32 10.52
C ARG A 134 -16.39 4.79 9.16
N GLN A 135 -15.54 4.08 8.41
CA GLN A 135 -15.94 3.43 7.16
C GLN A 135 -16.98 2.32 7.39
N ALA A 136 -16.78 1.46 8.39
CA ALA A 136 -17.74 0.41 8.71
C ALA A 136 -19.09 0.97 9.13
N GLU A 137 -19.10 2.01 9.97
CA GLU A 137 -20.30 2.73 10.39
C GLU A 137 -21.02 3.39 9.20
N GLY A 138 -20.26 4.04 8.32
CA GLY A 138 -20.77 4.65 7.09
C GLY A 138 -21.40 3.63 6.13
N ILE A 139 -20.75 2.48 5.94
CA ILE A 139 -21.27 1.38 5.12
C ILE A 139 -22.55 0.80 5.75
N ALA A 140 -22.58 0.60 7.07
CA ALA A 140 -23.75 0.10 7.78
C ALA A 140 -24.94 1.06 7.65
N ALA A 141 -24.72 2.35 7.85
CA ALA A 141 -25.74 3.39 7.69
C ALA A 141 -26.26 3.49 6.24
N ALA A 142 -25.39 3.37 5.25
CA ALA A 142 -25.79 3.39 3.84
C ALA A 142 -26.58 2.13 3.45
N LYS A 143 -26.20 0.94 3.94
CA LYS A 143 -26.95 -0.30 3.76
C LYS A 143 -28.35 -0.21 4.39
N ALA A 144 -28.47 0.39 5.59
CA ALA A 144 -29.76 0.62 6.24
C ALA A 144 -30.69 1.55 5.43
N LYS A 145 -30.10 2.44 4.60
CA LYS A 145 -30.82 3.32 3.66
C LYS A 145 -31.09 2.64 2.30
N GLY A 146 -30.78 1.36 2.14
CA GLY A 146 -31.00 0.61 0.89
C GLY A 146 -29.90 0.76 -0.15
N VAL A 147 -28.78 1.41 0.16
CA VAL A 147 -27.66 1.52 -0.79
C VAL A 147 -26.99 0.16 -0.97
N GLN A 148 -26.92 -0.32 -2.20
CA GLN A 148 -26.22 -1.55 -2.54
C GLN A 148 -24.77 -1.23 -2.87
N PHE A 149 -23.84 -1.96 -2.21
CA PHE A 149 -22.40 -1.89 -2.46
C PHE A 149 -21.95 -3.05 -3.33
N GLY A 150 -20.91 -2.86 -4.09
CA GLY A 150 -20.31 -3.85 -4.95
C GLY A 150 -20.58 -3.58 -6.43
N ARG A 151 -20.21 -4.55 -7.27
CA ARG A 151 -20.44 -4.46 -8.71
C ARG A 151 -21.96 -4.50 -8.97
N PRO A 152 -22.50 -3.58 -9.80
CA PRO A 152 -23.91 -3.63 -10.19
C PRO A 152 -24.29 -5.02 -10.72
N LYS A 153 -25.44 -5.53 -10.26
CA LYS A 153 -25.95 -6.79 -10.81
C LYS A 153 -26.27 -6.59 -12.29
N ILE A 154 -25.80 -7.50 -13.12
CA ILE A 154 -26.16 -7.51 -14.54
C ILE A 154 -27.64 -7.84 -14.61
N LYS A 155 -28.44 -6.99 -15.25
CA LYS A 155 -29.85 -7.26 -15.48
C LYS A 155 -29.95 -8.45 -16.44
N THR A 156 -30.67 -9.47 -16.04
CA THR A 156 -31.00 -10.61 -16.90
C THR A 156 -31.95 -10.12 -17.98
N PRO A 157 -31.70 -10.37 -19.26
CA PRO A 157 -32.63 -10.02 -20.34
C PRO A 157 -33.99 -10.67 -20.15
N GLU A 158 -35.06 -10.01 -20.55
CA GLU A 158 -36.43 -10.51 -20.39
C GLU A 158 -36.64 -11.85 -21.11
N ASN A 159 -35.98 -12.08 -22.23
CA ASN A 159 -36.03 -13.32 -22.98
C ASN A 159 -35.08 -14.41 -22.47
N PHE A 160 -34.36 -14.20 -21.38
CA PHE A 160 -33.36 -15.14 -20.85
C PHE A 160 -33.95 -16.52 -20.59
N VAL A 161 -35.12 -16.57 -19.94
CA VAL A 161 -35.81 -17.81 -19.59
C VAL A 161 -36.16 -18.64 -20.83
N VAL A 162 -36.69 -17.97 -21.84
CA VAL A 162 -37.09 -18.62 -23.11
C VAL A 162 -35.89 -19.18 -23.86
N VAL A 163 -34.81 -18.39 -23.92
CA VAL A 163 -33.58 -18.80 -24.61
C VAL A 163 -32.86 -19.92 -23.87
N ALA A 164 -32.84 -19.86 -22.53
CA ALA A 164 -32.26 -20.90 -21.68
C ALA A 164 -32.97 -22.24 -21.85
N ILE A 165 -34.34 -22.27 -21.89
CA ILE A 165 -35.14 -23.47 -22.13
C ILE A 165 -34.81 -24.04 -23.54
N LYS A 166 -34.77 -23.24 -24.59
CA LYS A 166 -34.41 -23.70 -25.93
C LYS A 166 -33.01 -24.36 -25.96
N TRP A 167 -32.05 -23.77 -25.22
CA TRP A 167 -30.73 -24.35 -25.09
C TRP A 167 -30.73 -25.68 -24.31
N GLU A 168 -31.42 -25.76 -23.18
CA GLU A 168 -31.58 -27.01 -22.42
C GLU A 168 -32.23 -28.13 -23.24
N ASN A 169 -33.25 -27.80 -24.05
CA ASN A 169 -33.91 -28.72 -24.95
C ASN A 169 -33.07 -29.08 -26.19
N LYS A 170 -31.84 -28.51 -26.32
CA LYS A 170 -30.95 -28.67 -27.50
C LYS A 170 -31.53 -28.18 -28.82
N GLU A 171 -32.48 -27.26 -28.76
CA GLU A 171 -33.04 -26.61 -29.94
C GLU A 171 -32.10 -25.58 -30.57
N ILE A 172 -31.26 -24.97 -29.69
CA ILE A 172 -30.20 -24.03 -30.08
C ILE A 172 -28.88 -24.39 -29.44
N THR A 173 -27.76 -23.99 -30.05
CA THR A 173 -26.42 -24.13 -29.47
C THR A 173 -26.17 -23.06 -28.39
N LEU A 174 -25.19 -23.29 -27.53
CA LEU A 174 -24.80 -22.30 -26.53
C LEU A 174 -24.35 -20.98 -27.19
N GLU A 175 -23.67 -21.06 -28.32
CA GLU A 175 -23.16 -19.89 -29.06
C GLU A 175 -24.31 -19.00 -29.50
N ILE A 176 -25.36 -19.61 -30.09
CA ILE A 176 -26.58 -18.90 -30.50
C ILE A 176 -27.28 -18.28 -29.30
N ALA A 177 -27.39 -19.02 -28.19
CA ALA A 177 -28.00 -18.49 -26.97
C ALA A 177 -27.26 -17.29 -26.39
N LEU A 178 -25.91 -17.32 -26.39
CA LEU A 178 -25.09 -16.22 -25.90
C LEU A 178 -25.17 -14.99 -26.79
N GLU A 179 -25.23 -15.18 -28.10
CA GLU A 179 -25.38 -14.11 -29.07
C GLU A 179 -26.76 -13.43 -28.98
N GLU A 180 -27.86 -14.23 -28.92
CA GLU A 180 -29.23 -13.72 -28.77
C GLU A 180 -29.42 -12.94 -27.45
N LEU A 181 -28.76 -13.36 -26.35
CA LEU A 181 -28.84 -12.71 -25.05
C LEU A 181 -27.79 -11.59 -24.87
N GLN A 182 -26.85 -11.44 -25.77
CA GLN A 182 -25.71 -10.52 -25.68
C GLN A 182 -24.95 -10.67 -24.34
N MET A 183 -24.80 -11.91 -23.88
CA MET A 183 -24.18 -12.25 -22.61
C MET A 183 -22.88 -13.01 -22.79
N SER A 184 -21.95 -12.84 -21.83
CA SER A 184 -20.78 -13.71 -21.78
C SER A 184 -21.17 -15.09 -21.21
N ARG A 185 -20.41 -16.12 -21.59
CA ARG A 185 -20.58 -17.49 -21.09
C ARG A 185 -20.62 -17.55 -19.56
N ALA A 186 -19.72 -16.83 -18.90
CA ALA A 186 -19.67 -16.77 -17.43
C ALA A 186 -20.95 -16.16 -16.85
N THR A 187 -21.47 -15.10 -17.46
CA THR A 187 -22.71 -14.44 -17.01
C THR A 187 -23.94 -15.33 -17.22
N PHE A 188 -23.99 -16.08 -18.32
CA PHE A 188 -25.08 -17.01 -18.62
C PHE A 188 -25.22 -18.09 -17.52
N TYR A 189 -24.10 -18.73 -17.13
CA TYR A 189 -24.13 -19.75 -16.08
C TYR A 189 -24.30 -19.21 -14.64
N THR A 190 -24.06 -17.93 -14.41
CA THR A 190 -24.26 -17.30 -13.09
C THR A 190 -25.59 -16.56 -12.97
N ALA A 191 -26.35 -16.45 -14.06
CA ALA A 191 -27.71 -15.93 -14.01
C ALA A 191 -28.61 -16.84 -13.16
N PRO A 192 -29.60 -16.29 -12.43
CA PRO A 192 -30.50 -17.09 -11.62
C PRO A 192 -31.19 -18.13 -12.52
N SER A 193 -30.86 -19.39 -12.29
CA SER A 193 -31.46 -20.52 -13.00
C SER A 193 -32.95 -20.58 -12.73
N LEU A 194 -33.66 -21.06 -13.73
CA LEU A 194 -35.03 -21.53 -13.61
C LEU A 194 -35.11 -22.64 -12.54
N SER A 195 -35.48 -22.29 -11.31
CA SER A 195 -35.94 -23.22 -10.29
C SER A 195 -37.38 -22.95 -9.97
#